data_661ff462104ff86ed1c3c9720439f113
#
_entry.id   661ff462104ff86ed1c3c9720439f113
#
_cell.length_a   1.000
_cell.length_b   1.000
_cell.length_c   1.000
_cell.angle_alpha   90.00
_cell.angle_beta   90.00
_cell.angle_gamma   90.00
#
_symmetry.space_group_name_H-M   'P 1'
#
loop_
_entity.id
_entity.type
_entity.pdbx_description
1 polymer ?
#
loop_
_entity_poly.entity_id
_entity_poly.type
_entity_poly.pdbx_seq_one_letter_code
_entity_poly.pdbx_strand_id
1 'polypeptide(L)' 'MKNKLKVYRAMHDITQEELAKELGVTRQTIIAIERDKYDPSLILAFKIAEFFKTQIEDIFIYKEE' A
#
# COMPACT_ATOMS: atom_id res chain seq x y z
N MET A 1 6.51 9.02 -1.27
CA MET A 1 7.21 7.87 -1.91
C MET A 1 6.31 7.26 -2.95
N LYS A 2 6.83 7.05 -4.13
CA LYS A 2 6.06 6.41 -5.20
C LYS A 2 5.81 4.95 -4.89
N ASN A 3 4.66 4.44 -5.31
CA ASN A 3 4.31 3.06 -5.02
C ASN A 3 3.37 2.51 -6.07
N LYS A 4 3.23 1.19 -6.06
CA LYS A 4 2.35 0.46 -6.95
C LYS A 4 1.16 -0.14 -6.19
N LEU A 5 0.78 0.45 -5.07
CA LEU A 5 -0.31 -0.09 -4.26
C LEU A 5 -1.60 -0.21 -5.05
N LYS A 6 -1.93 0.82 -5.82
CA LYS A 6 -3.13 0.81 -6.66
C LYS A 6 -3.09 -0.33 -7.67
N VAL A 7 -1.92 -0.60 -8.25
CA VAL A 7 -1.75 -1.69 -9.22
C VAL A 7 -1.99 -3.04 -8.55
N TYR A 8 -1.37 -3.26 -7.38
CA TYR A 8 -1.54 -4.52 -6.64
C TYR A 8 -2.99 -4.70 -6.21
N ARG A 9 -3.63 -3.62 -5.77
CA ARG A 9 -5.04 -3.67 -5.40
C ARG A 9 -5.90 -4.08 -6.60
N ALA A 10 -5.63 -3.50 -7.76
CA ALA A 10 -6.37 -3.83 -8.98
C ALA A 10 -6.14 -5.28 -9.40
N MET A 11 -4.90 -5.77 -9.28
CA MET A 11 -4.58 -7.15 -9.61
C MET A 11 -5.33 -8.15 -8.75
N HIS A 12 -5.61 -7.77 -7.49
CA HIS A 12 -6.33 -8.63 -6.55
C HIS A 12 -7.81 -8.30 -6.47
N ASP A 13 -8.27 -7.38 -7.32
CA ASP A 13 -9.69 -6.99 -7.39
C ASP A 13 -10.26 -6.61 -6.02
N ILE A 14 -9.52 -5.79 -5.28
CA ILE A 14 -9.90 -5.36 -3.95
C ILE A 14 -10.04 -3.83 -3.92
N THR A 15 -11.11 -3.33 -3.28
CA THR A 15 -11.34 -1.89 -3.18
C THR A 15 -10.45 -1.26 -2.10
N GLN A 16 -10.36 0.07 -2.13
CA GLN A 16 -9.63 0.80 -1.09
C GLN A 16 -10.21 0.52 0.29
N GLU A 17 -11.53 0.49 0.39
CA GLU A 17 -12.19 0.23 1.67
C GLU A 17 -11.94 -1.19 2.17
N GLU A 18 -12.00 -2.16 1.29
CA GLU A 18 -11.73 -3.55 1.66
C GLU A 18 -10.29 -3.73 2.13
N LEU A 19 -9.35 -3.12 1.41
CA LEU A 19 -7.95 -3.19 1.80
C LEU A 19 -7.72 -2.52 3.15
N ALA A 20 -8.33 -1.36 3.35
CA ALA A 20 -8.22 -0.65 4.63
C ALA A 20 -8.68 -1.52 5.79
N LYS A 21 -9.81 -2.22 5.62
CA LYS A 21 -10.34 -3.14 6.62
C LYS A 21 -9.36 -4.26 6.93
N GLU A 22 -8.80 -4.86 5.88
CA GLU A 22 -7.86 -5.97 6.04
C GLU A 22 -6.60 -5.55 6.79
N LEU A 23 -6.16 -4.31 6.57
CA LEU A 23 -4.94 -3.81 7.20
C LEU A 23 -5.18 -3.14 8.55
N GLY A 24 -6.44 -2.94 8.93
CA GLY A 24 -6.79 -2.28 10.19
C GLY A 24 -6.52 -0.78 10.16
N VAL A 25 -6.65 -0.14 9.02
CA VAL A 25 -6.46 1.31 8.87
C VAL A 25 -7.70 1.91 8.23
N THR A 26 -7.74 3.25 8.13
CA THR A 26 -8.86 3.93 7.50
C THR A 26 -8.69 3.95 5.98
N ARG A 27 -9.81 4.09 5.27
CA ARG A 27 -9.78 4.26 3.83
C ARG A 27 -8.94 5.48 3.43
N GLN A 28 -9.02 6.55 4.24
CA GLN A 28 -8.25 7.77 3.99
C GLN A 28 -6.75 7.49 3.96
N THR A 29 -6.28 6.58 4.82
CA THR A 29 -4.88 6.19 4.84
C THR A 29 -4.48 5.54 3.52
N ILE A 30 -5.31 4.64 3.00
CA ILE A 30 -5.03 3.98 1.72
C ILE A 30 -4.99 5.01 0.59
N ILE A 31 -5.98 5.92 0.57
CA ILE A 31 -6.02 6.97 -0.46
C ILE A 31 -4.76 7.83 -0.40
N ALA A 32 -4.34 8.23 0.79
CA ALA A 32 -3.16 9.08 0.96
C ALA A 32 -1.89 8.37 0.49
N ILE A 33 -1.76 7.07 0.79
CA ILE A 33 -0.60 6.30 0.33
C ILE A 33 -0.59 6.24 -1.19
N GLU A 34 -1.73 5.92 -1.82
CA GLU A 34 -1.81 5.79 -3.27
C GLU A 34 -1.52 7.09 -4.00
N ARG A 35 -1.78 8.22 -3.35
CA ARG A 35 -1.53 9.56 -3.93
C ARG A 35 -0.15 10.10 -3.60
N ASP A 36 0.73 9.32 -3.02
CA ASP A 36 2.06 9.73 -2.61
C ASP A 36 2.05 10.88 -1.59
N LYS A 37 0.97 10.99 -0.82
CA LYS A 37 0.81 12.04 0.20
C LYS A 37 1.20 11.57 1.59
N TYR A 38 1.37 10.30 1.78
CA TYR A 38 1.68 9.71 3.06
C TYR A 38 2.51 8.45 2.87
N ASP A 39 3.62 8.37 3.57
CA ASP A 39 4.46 7.17 3.57
C ASP A 39 4.04 6.31 4.75
N PRO A 40 3.66 5.06 4.54
CA PRO A 40 3.24 4.21 5.64
C PRO A 40 4.38 3.94 6.61
N SER A 41 4.02 3.63 7.87
CA SER A 41 5.00 3.17 8.83
C SER A 41 5.64 1.88 8.30
N LEU A 42 6.80 1.53 8.84
CA LEU A 42 7.46 0.30 8.45
C LEU A 42 6.57 -0.91 8.70
N ILE A 43 5.88 -0.92 9.84
CA ILE A 43 4.97 -2.03 10.18
C ILE A 43 3.85 -2.13 9.15
N LEU A 44 3.24 -1.00 8.79
CA LEU A 44 2.17 -1.00 7.80
C LEU A 44 2.68 -1.43 6.43
N ALA A 45 3.87 -1.00 6.05
CA ALA A 45 4.46 -1.40 4.77
C ALA A 45 4.66 -2.92 4.72
N PHE A 46 5.13 -3.52 5.81
CA PHE A 46 5.28 -4.97 5.89
C PHE A 46 3.93 -5.68 5.80
N LYS A 47 2.91 -5.14 6.48
CA LYS A 47 1.56 -5.72 6.42
C LYS A 47 1.01 -5.69 5.00
N ILE A 48 1.23 -4.59 4.29
CA ILE A 48 0.78 -4.47 2.90
C ILE A 48 1.46 -5.51 2.03
N ALA A 49 2.79 -5.61 2.14
CA ALA A 49 3.55 -6.57 1.35
C ALA A 49 3.10 -8.00 1.65
N GLU A 50 2.90 -8.32 2.92
CA GLU A 50 2.46 -9.64 3.33
C GLU A 50 1.06 -9.96 2.81
N PHE A 51 0.16 -8.99 2.86
CA PHE A 51 -1.20 -9.17 2.35
C PHE A 51 -1.19 -9.57 0.87
N PHE A 52 -0.35 -8.92 0.08
CA PHE A 52 -0.23 -9.20 -1.35
C PHE A 52 0.79 -10.30 -1.65
N LYS A 53 1.39 -10.91 -0.63
CA LYS A 53 2.37 -11.98 -0.75
C LYS A 53 3.53 -11.62 -1.67
N THR A 54 4.06 -10.43 -1.47
CA THR A 54 5.17 -9.90 -2.23
C THR A 54 6.12 -9.15 -1.30
N GLN A 55 7.17 -8.57 -1.84
CA GLN A 55 8.16 -7.86 -1.04
C GLN A 55 7.82 -6.38 -1.00
N ILE A 56 8.29 -5.68 0.04
CA ILE A 56 8.07 -4.25 0.17
C ILE A 56 8.55 -3.51 -1.06
N GLU A 57 9.72 -3.86 -1.57
CA GLU A 57 10.32 -3.16 -2.70
C GLU A 57 9.58 -3.43 -4.02
N ASP A 58 8.69 -4.40 -4.06
CA ASP A 58 7.85 -4.61 -5.24
C ASP A 58 6.71 -3.59 -5.27
N ILE A 59 6.32 -3.10 -4.11
CA ILE A 59 5.20 -2.16 -3.99
C ILE A 59 5.70 -0.73 -3.83
N PHE A 60 6.67 -0.51 -2.95
CA PHE A 60 7.18 0.84 -2.64
C PHE A 60 8.51 1.06 -3.35
N ILE A 61 8.58 2.15 -4.09
CA ILE A 61 9.75 2.44 -4.93
C ILE A 61 10.55 3.54 -4.26
N TYR A 62 11.74 3.19 -3.81
CA TYR A 62 12.67 4.17 -3.26
C TYR A 62 13.60 4.63 -4.38
N LYS A 63 13.64 5.92 -4.60
CA LYS A 63 14.57 6.51 -5.55
C LYS A 63 15.45 7.49 -4.84
N GLU A 64 16.72 7.23 -4.92
CA GLU A 64 17.74 8.15 -4.43
C GLU A 64 18.18 9.03 -5.58
N GLU A 65 18.10 10.33 -5.37
CA GLU A 65 18.52 11.29 -6.39
C GLU A 65 19.85 11.93 -6.04
#